data_ef4b4a6157816ebc92c73444e2089f81
#
_entry.id   ef4b4a6157816ebc92c73444e2089f81
#
_cell.length_a   1.000
_cell.length_b   1.000
_cell.length_c   1.000
_cell.angle_alpha   90.00
_cell.angle_beta   90.00
_cell.angle_gamma   90.00
#
_symmetry.space_group_name_H-M   'P 1'
#
loop_
_entity.id
_entity.type
_entity.pdbx_description
1 polymer ?
#
loop_
_entity_poly.entity_id
_entity_poly.type
_entity_poly.pdbx_seq_one_letter_code
_entity_poly.pdbx_strand_id
1 'polypeptide(L)'
;TLTNGTMRYHCSIIDLYDRSVVAGENSSFITSSLAVRTFEKALSSAKATSQNLILHSDQGSQFTSAEFVQHCRELGISQSMSRAGCPYDNAPMERDYNTLKTELIYQHNFETAAEPDYAVSEFASDWYNQIRPHSYNGYMTPFEKRSECSIKQ
;
A
#
# COMPACT_ATOMS: atom_id res chain seq x y z
N THR A 1 16.10 6.79 -1.05
CA THR A 1 16.93 8.00 -0.84
C THR A 1 17.23 8.62 -2.20
N LEU A 2 17.11 9.94 -2.32
CA LEU A 2 17.52 10.69 -3.50
C LEU A 2 19.05 10.77 -3.60
N THR A 3 19.56 11.15 -4.77
CA THR A 3 21.01 11.30 -5.00
C THR A 3 21.69 12.34 -4.09
N ASN A 4 20.92 13.35 -3.65
CA ASN A 4 21.37 14.37 -2.69
C ASN A 4 21.28 13.94 -1.21
N GLY A 5 20.95 12.68 -0.92
CA GLY A 5 20.81 12.14 0.43
C GLY A 5 19.46 12.38 1.11
N THR A 6 18.54 13.10 0.47
CA THR A 6 17.18 13.33 1.03
C THR A 6 16.38 12.03 1.07
N MET A 7 15.72 11.78 2.20
CA MET A 7 14.84 10.61 2.37
C MET A 7 13.42 10.90 1.84
N ARG A 8 12.86 9.91 1.15
CA ARG A 8 11.42 9.86 0.83
C ARG A 8 10.82 8.61 1.44
N TYR A 9 9.63 8.74 1.97
CA TYR A 9 8.88 7.67 2.61
C TYR A 9 7.63 7.38 1.79
N HIS A 10 7.35 6.12 1.60
CA HIS A 10 6.17 5.64 0.89
C HIS A 10 5.28 4.86 1.84
N CYS A 11 3.98 5.13 1.81
CA CYS A 11 2.95 4.35 2.46
C CYS A 11 2.02 3.80 1.38
N SER A 12 1.80 2.50 1.35
CA SER A 12 0.85 1.87 0.43
C SER A 12 -0.17 1.02 1.18
N ILE A 13 -1.31 0.80 0.53
CA ILE A 13 -2.36 -0.11 0.98
C ILE A 13 -2.64 -1.08 -0.15
N ILE A 14 -2.59 -2.36 0.19
CA ILE A 14 -2.88 -3.46 -0.74
C ILE A 14 -4.18 -4.16 -0.35
N ASP A 15 -4.92 -4.61 -1.34
CA ASP A 15 -6.04 -5.53 -1.15
C ASP A 15 -5.50 -6.95 -1.00
N LEU A 16 -5.83 -7.62 0.10
CA LEU A 16 -5.33 -8.97 0.36
C LEU A 16 -6.00 -10.05 -0.51
N TYR A 17 -7.13 -9.74 -1.16
CA TYR A 17 -7.81 -10.65 -2.06
C TYR A 17 -7.06 -10.85 -3.38
N ASP A 18 -6.73 -9.75 -4.06
CA ASP A 18 -6.10 -9.77 -5.39
C ASP A 18 -4.67 -9.25 -5.41
N ARG A 19 -4.17 -8.77 -4.26
CA ARG A 19 -2.83 -8.19 -4.09
C ARG A 19 -2.61 -6.88 -4.86
N SER A 20 -3.68 -6.20 -5.28
CA SER A 20 -3.54 -4.89 -5.91
C SER A 20 -3.08 -3.83 -4.91
N VAL A 21 -2.26 -2.91 -5.37
CA VAL A 21 -2.01 -1.64 -4.66
C VAL A 21 -3.24 -0.75 -4.86
N VAL A 22 -4.01 -0.55 -3.80
CA VAL A 22 -5.26 0.24 -3.83
C VAL A 22 -4.96 1.73 -3.72
N ALA A 23 -3.98 2.10 -2.90
CA ALA A 23 -3.52 3.46 -2.76
C ALA A 23 -2.05 3.50 -2.34
N GLY A 24 -1.37 4.57 -2.72
CA GLY A 24 -0.03 4.89 -2.29
C GLY A 24 0.16 6.40 -2.17
N GLU A 25 0.89 6.84 -1.16
CA GLU A 25 1.25 8.24 -0.90
C GLU A 25 2.72 8.34 -0.49
N ASN A 26 3.35 9.45 -0.89
CA ASN A 26 4.74 9.72 -0.57
C ASN A 26 4.86 10.97 0.33
N SER A 27 5.90 10.99 1.16
CA SER A 27 6.17 12.12 2.07
C SER A 27 7.65 12.25 2.36
N SER A 28 8.06 13.42 2.82
CA SER A 28 9.40 13.64 3.39
C SER A 28 9.52 13.15 4.83
N PHE A 29 8.40 12.76 5.47
CA PHE A 29 8.38 12.33 6.87
C PHE A 29 7.43 11.15 7.06
N ILE A 30 7.79 10.23 7.97
CA ILE A 30 6.88 9.19 8.46
C ILE A 30 5.98 9.82 9.54
N THR A 31 4.71 10.00 9.22
CA THR A 31 3.73 10.62 10.13
C THR A 31 2.41 9.85 10.12
N SER A 32 1.61 9.99 11.19
CA SER A 32 0.23 9.53 11.22
C SER A 32 -0.60 10.12 10.08
N SER A 33 -0.40 11.39 9.77
CA SER A 33 -1.05 12.08 8.66
C SER A 33 -0.76 11.44 7.28
N LEU A 34 0.45 10.89 7.05
CA LEU A 34 0.73 10.12 5.84
C LEU A 34 -0.14 8.86 5.77
N ALA A 35 -0.24 8.13 6.88
CA ALA A 35 -1.06 6.92 6.96
C ALA A 35 -2.56 7.24 6.77
N VAL A 36 -3.07 8.29 7.40
CA VAL A 36 -4.46 8.75 7.26
C VAL A 36 -4.78 9.09 5.81
N ARG A 37 -3.97 9.96 5.16
CA ARG A 37 -4.19 10.35 3.76
C ARG A 37 -4.15 9.15 2.80
N THR A 38 -3.21 8.22 3.01
CA THR A 38 -3.13 7.01 2.18
C THR A 38 -4.39 6.18 2.33
N PHE A 39 -4.90 6.08 3.55
CA PHE A 39 -6.10 5.32 3.83
C PHE A 39 -7.37 5.97 3.27
N GLU A 40 -7.55 7.28 3.40
CA GLU A 40 -8.64 8.02 2.78
C GLU A 40 -8.65 7.87 1.25
N LYS A 41 -7.47 7.92 0.63
CA LYS A 41 -7.31 7.67 -0.80
C LYS A 41 -7.73 6.26 -1.19
N ALA A 42 -7.37 5.24 -0.38
CA ALA A 42 -7.80 3.87 -0.60
C ALA A 42 -9.32 3.71 -0.53
N LEU A 43 -9.97 4.28 0.48
CA LEU A 43 -11.43 4.25 0.61
C LEU A 43 -12.13 4.92 -0.57
N SER A 44 -11.61 6.07 -1.02
CA SER A 44 -12.16 6.80 -2.17
C SER A 44 -12.02 6.01 -3.48
N SER A 45 -10.88 5.36 -3.68
CA SER A 45 -10.57 4.59 -4.90
C SER A 45 -11.38 3.29 -5.00
N ALA A 46 -11.54 2.60 -3.88
CA ALA A 46 -12.17 1.29 -3.85
C ALA A 46 -13.71 1.34 -3.96
N LYS A 47 -14.34 2.54 -3.88
CA LYS A 47 -15.80 2.68 -3.68
C LYS A 47 -16.31 1.77 -2.55
N ALA A 48 -15.42 1.42 -1.63
CA ALA A 48 -15.70 0.48 -0.55
C ALA A 48 -16.60 1.14 0.48
N THR A 49 -17.64 0.44 0.86
CA THR A 49 -18.34 0.79 2.11
C THR A 49 -17.40 0.42 3.26
N SER A 50 -17.18 1.32 4.20
CA SER A 50 -16.34 1.10 5.39
C SER A 50 -16.90 0.01 6.32
N GLN A 51 -18.12 -0.44 6.10
CA GLN A 51 -18.78 -1.46 6.92
C GLN A 51 -18.05 -2.81 6.80
N ASN A 52 -17.61 -3.33 7.95
CA ASN A 52 -16.89 -4.59 8.10
C ASN A 52 -15.49 -4.64 7.46
N LEU A 53 -14.89 -3.50 7.15
CA LEU A 53 -13.53 -3.46 6.65
C LEU A 53 -12.55 -3.74 7.80
N ILE A 54 -11.56 -4.60 7.53
CA ILE A 54 -10.43 -4.85 8.42
C ILE A 54 -9.18 -4.25 7.78
N LEU A 55 -8.54 -3.31 8.48
CA LEU A 55 -7.25 -2.78 8.10
C LEU A 55 -6.15 -3.45 8.91
N HIS A 56 -5.28 -4.20 8.24
CA HIS A 56 -4.13 -4.84 8.88
C HIS A 56 -2.86 -4.00 8.68
N SER A 57 -2.08 -3.82 9.74
CA SER A 57 -0.79 -3.11 9.70
C SER A 57 0.24 -3.76 10.63
N ASP A 58 1.48 -3.34 10.53
CA ASP A 58 2.47 -3.54 11.59
C ASP A 58 2.18 -2.61 12.80
N GLN A 59 3.03 -2.70 13.83
CA GLN A 59 2.92 -1.85 15.02
C GLN A 59 3.70 -0.52 14.88
N GLY A 60 3.86 -0.03 13.65
CA GLY A 60 4.50 1.25 13.40
C GLY A 60 3.80 2.40 14.15
N SER A 61 4.59 3.38 14.64
CA SER A 61 4.07 4.50 15.43
C SER A 61 2.98 5.31 14.70
N GLN A 62 3.02 5.36 13.36
CA GLN A 62 2.02 6.02 12.54
C GLN A 62 0.65 5.34 12.62
N PHE A 63 0.60 4.00 12.76
CA PHE A 63 -0.64 3.22 12.81
C PHE A 63 -1.18 3.05 14.25
N THR A 64 -0.32 3.23 15.25
CA THR A 64 -0.69 3.17 16.67
C THR A 64 -0.96 4.55 17.28
N SER A 65 -0.79 5.62 16.50
CA SER A 65 -1.07 6.99 16.94
C SER A 65 -2.54 7.19 17.30
N ALA A 66 -2.81 8.05 18.27
CA ALA A 66 -4.18 8.38 18.66
C ALA A 66 -5.01 8.93 17.47
N GLU A 67 -4.38 9.74 16.62
CA GLU A 67 -4.99 10.28 15.40
C GLU A 67 -5.48 9.17 14.47
N PHE A 68 -4.61 8.21 14.12
CA PHE A 68 -4.95 7.13 13.19
C PHE A 68 -6.00 6.18 13.78
N VAL A 69 -5.85 5.81 15.06
CA VAL A 69 -6.80 4.94 15.78
C VAL A 69 -8.18 5.59 15.84
N GLN A 70 -8.24 6.89 16.15
CA GLN A 70 -9.50 7.63 16.20
C GLN A 70 -10.16 7.71 14.83
N HIS A 71 -9.37 7.96 13.78
CA HIS A 71 -9.85 8.01 12.40
C HIS A 71 -10.48 6.66 11.95
N CYS A 72 -9.81 5.54 12.21
CA CYS A 72 -10.36 4.20 11.93
C CYS A 72 -11.68 3.96 12.69
N ARG A 73 -11.74 4.38 13.95
CA ARG A 73 -12.92 4.22 14.81
C ARG A 73 -14.12 5.03 14.29
N GLU A 74 -13.90 6.27 13.86
CA GLU A 74 -14.92 7.15 13.29
C GLU A 74 -15.50 6.58 11.98
N LEU A 75 -14.68 5.88 11.21
CA LEU A 75 -15.09 5.21 9.99
C LEU A 75 -15.69 3.80 10.21
N GLY A 76 -15.72 3.31 11.45
CA GLY A 76 -16.23 1.97 11.77
C GLY A 76 -15.33 0.82 11.28
N ILE A 77 -14.02 1.07 11.15
CA ILE A 77 -13.04 0.14 10.62
C ILE A 77 -12.35 -0.60 11.75
N SER A 78 -12.27 -1.92 11.63
CA SER A 78 -11.55 -2.75 12.58
C SER A 78 -10.05 -2.76 12.27
N GLN A 79 -9.22 -2.32 13.22
CA GLN A 79 -7.78 -2.46 13.10
C GLN A 79 -7.32 -3.86 13.55
N SER A 80 -6.47 -4.47 12.74
CA SER A 80 -5.71 -5.68 13.04
C SER A 80 -4.23 -5.34 12.96
N MET A 81 -3.42 -5.87 13.87
CA MET A 81 -1.98 -5.58 13.89
C MET A 81 -1.17 -6.86 13.96
N SER A 82 -0.05 -6.88 13.24
CA SER A 82 0.96 -7.92 13.35
C SER A 82 1.44 -8.04 14.80
N ARG A 83 1.69 -9.27 15.24
CA ARG A 83 2.30 -9.48 16.55
C ARG A 83 3.77 -9.04 16.53
N ALA A 84 4.23 -8.50 17.66
CA ALA A 84 5.63 -8.13 17.79
C ALA A 84 6.55 -9.34 17.54
N GLY A 85 7.55 -9.17 16.67
CA GLY A 85 8.48 -10.22 16.29
C GLY A 85 7.93 -11.31 15.35
N CYS A 86 6.74 -11.11 14.77
CA CYS A 86 6.13 -12.04 13.81
C CYS A 86 6.05 -11.42 12.41
N PRO A 87 7.14 -11.43 11.62
CA PRO A 87 7.16 -10.83 10.28
C PRO A 87 6.17 -11.50 9.32
N TYR A 88 5.87 -12.77 9.53
CA TYR A 88 4.91 -13.50 8.69
C TYR A 88 3.50 -12.92 8.70
N ASP A 89 3.13 -12.22 9.77
CA ASP A 89 1.80 -11.61 9.90
C ASP A 89 1.61 -10.47 8.87
N ASN A 90 2.72 -9.85 8.37
CA ASN A 90 2.70 -8.78 7.37
C ASN A 90 3.43 -9.13 6.05
N ALA A 91 3.64 -10.41 5.80
CA ALA A 91 4.40 -10.88 4.63
C ALA A 91 3.90 -10.36 3.27
N PRO A 92 2.58 -10.17 3.02
CA PRO A 92 2.12 -9.58 1.76
C PRO A 92 2.65 -8.17 1.53
N MET A 93 2.64 -7.31 2.56
CA MET A 93 3.14 -5.93 2.47
C MET A 93 4.66 -5.89 2.34
N GLU A 94 5.37 -6.75 3.09
CA GLU A 94 6.83 -6.87 2.95
C GLU A 94 7.24 -7.28 1.53
N ARG A 95 6.48 -8.18 0.91
CA ARG A 95 6.69 -8.58 -0.49
C ARG A 95 6.42 -7.44 -1.45
N ASP A 96 5.35 -6.67 -1.25
CA ASP A 96 5.03 -5.49 -2.05
C ASP A 96 6.19 -4.48 -2.01
N TYR A 97 6.63 -4.08 -0.83
CA TYR A 97 7.76 -3.17 -0.68
C TYR A 97 9.07 -3.73 -1.25
N ASN A 98 9.32 -5.04 -1.13
CA ASN A 98 10.50 -5.64 -1.73
C ASN A 98 10.43 -5.58 -3.27
N THR A 99 9.27 -5.85 -3.85
CA THR A 99 9.03 -5.74 -5.30
C THR A 99 9.26 -4.30 -5.77
N LEU A 100 8.65 -3.32 -5.10
CA LEU A 100 8.84 -1.90 -5.40
C LEU A 100 10.32 -1.49 -5.36
N LYS A 101 11.06 -1.93 -4.34
CA LYS A 101 12.48 -1.62 -4.20
C LYS A 101 13.31 -2.26 -5.30
N THR A 102 13.11 -3.54 -5.59
CA THR A 102 13.96 -4.31 -6.52
C THR A 102 13.63 -4.02 -7.97
N GLU A 103 12.36 -3.83 -8.31
CA GLU A 103 11.92 -3.65 -9.70
C GLU A 103 11.87 -2.18 -10.12
N LEU A 104 11.83 -1.21 -9.17
CA LEU A 104 11.83 0.20 -9.48
C LEU A 104 12.97 0.97 -8.79
N ILE A 105 12.97 1.03 -7.46
CA ILE A 105 13.80 2.01 -6.74
C ILE A 105 15.30 1.77 -6.94
N TYR A 106 15.74 0.51 -6.92
CA TYR A 106 17.16 0.17 -7.10
C TYR A 106 17.63 0.23 -8.55
N GLN A 107 16.69 0.36 -9.50
CA GLN A 107 17.01 0.47 -10.93
C GLN A 107 17.19 1.92 -11.39
N HIS A 108 16.86 2.90 -10.54
CA HIS A 108 16.84 4.31 -10.90
C HIS A 108 17.57 5.19 -9.87
N ASN A 109 18.13 6.27 -10.36
CA ASN A 109 18.68 7.35 -9.55
C ASN A 109 17.74 8.54 -9.65
N PHE A 110 17.19 8.98 -8.53
CA PHE A 110 16.26 10.10 -8.46
C PHE A 110 16.96 11.34 -7.91
N GLU A 111 16.83 12.46 -8.58
CA GLU A 111 17.47 13.73 -8.21
C GLU A 111 16.52 14.65 -7.44
N THR A 112 15.25 14.65 -7.82
CA THR A 112 14.20 15.47 -7.21
C THR A 112 13.16 14.61 -6.49
N ALA A 113 12.41 15.20 -5.57
CA ALA A 113 11.35 14.49 -4.86
C ALA A 113 10.17 14.11 -5.75
N ALA A 114 9.92 14.86 -6.82
CA ALA A 114 8.82 14.61 -7.73
C ALA A 114 9.03 13.35 -8.60
N GLU A 115 10.27 13.03 -8.93
CA GLU A 115 10.59 11.87 -9.77
C GLU A 115 10.18 10.53 -9.14
N PRO A 116 10.60 10.17 -7.91
CA PRO A 116 10.15 8.93 -7.30
C PRO A 116 8.67 8.95 -6.97
N ASP A 117 8.07 10.11 -6.66
CA ASP A 117 6.64 10.20 -6.38
C ASP A 117 5.82 9.83 -7.62
N TYR A 118 6.20 10.33 -8.78
CA TYR A 118 5.59 9.96 -10.06
C TYR A 118 5.86 8.50 -10.44
N ALA A 119 7.13 8.08 -10.40
CA ALA A 119 7.53 6.74 -10.78
C ALA A 119 6.86 5.64 -9.93
N VAL A 120 6.73 5.85 -8.63
CA VAL A 120 6.06 4.91 -7.73
C VAL A 120 4.56 4.84 -8.02
N SER A 121 3.93 5.99 -8.32
CA SER A 121 2.51 6.01 -8.67
C SER A 121 2.23 5.24 -9.97
N GLU A 122 3.03 5.47 -11.00
CA GLU A 122 2.93 4.80 -12.30
C GLU A 122 3.26 3.30 -12.17
N PHE A 123 4.30 2.95 -11.41
CA PHE A 123 4.63 1.56 -11.12
C PHE A 123 3.46 0.81 -10.47
N ALA A 124 2.81 1.40 -9.48
CA ALA A 124 1.70 0.77 -8.77
C ALA A 124 0.46 0.61 -9.67
N SER A 125 0.06 1.68 -10.40
CA SER A 125 -1.15 1.66 -11.23
C SER A 125 -1.03 0.79 -12.46
N ASP A 126 0.10 0.88 -13.16
CA ASP A 126 0.25 0.29 -14.48
C ASP A 126 1.02 -1.03 -14.41
N TRP A 127 2.27 -0.98 -13.94
CA TRP A 127 3.11 -2.18 -13.93
C TRP A 127 2.60 -3.23 -12.94
N TYR A 128 2.51 -2.88 -11.65
CA TYR A 128 2.19 -3.81 -10.58
C TYR A 128 0.77 -4.37 -10.68
N ASN A 129 -0.21 -3.50 -10.90
CA ASN A 129 -1.62 -3.90 -10.91
C ASN A 129 -2.08 -4.51 -12.22
N GLN A 130 -1.54 -4.07 -13.38
CA GLN A 130 -2.10 -4.41 -14.70
C GLN A 130 -1.22 -5.33 -15.53
N ILE A 131 0.10 -5.33 -15.30
CA ILE A 131 1.05 -6.05 -16.18
C ILE A 131 1.76 -7.17 -15.43
N ARG A 132 2.17 -6.94 -14.19
CA ARG A 132 2.97 -7.88 -13.43
C ARG A 132 2.18 -9.11 -13.01
N PRO A 133 2.61 -10.35 -13.39
CA PRO A 133 1.96 -11.56 -12.91
C PRO A 133 2.30 -11.83 -11.44
N HIS A 134 1.32 -12.28 -10.68
CA HIS A 134 1.46 -12.62 -9.27
C HIS A 134 1.23 -14.11 -9.03
N SER A 135 2.21 -14.78 -8.45
CA SER A 135 2.10 -16.23 -8.13
C SER A 135 0.94 -16.54 -7.19
N TYR A 136 0.62 -15.64 -6.26
CA TYR A 136 -0.53 -15.77 -5.37
C TYR A 136 -1.86 -15.81 -6.14
N ASN A 137 -1.97 -15.12 -7.25
CA ASN A 137 -3.14 -15.06 -8.11
C ASN A 137 -3.14 -16.14 -9.21
N GLY A 138 -2.31 -17.16 -9.09
CA GLY A 138 -2.14 -18.15 -10.17
C GLY A 138 -1.49 -17.54 -11.41
N TYR A 139 -0.58 -16.61 -11.24
CA TYR A 139 0.11 -15.81 -12.27
C TYR A 139 -0.78 -14.83 -13.04
N MET A 140 -2.02 -14.59 -12.62
CA MET A 140 -2.80 -13.45 -13.08
C MET A 140 -2.29 -12.16 -12.46
N THR A 141 -2.51 -11.05 -13.16
CA THR A 141 -2.34 -9.72 -12.58
C THR A 141 -3.42 -9.44 -11.52
N PRO A 142 -3.23 -8.50 -10.61
CA PRO A 142 -4.27 -8.08 -9.68
C PRO A 142 -5.58 -7.69 -10.38
N PHE A 143 -5.49 -6.97 -11.49
CA PHE A 143 -6.65 -6.54 -12.28
C PHE A 143 -7.42 -7.72 -12.91
N GLU A 144 -6.72 -8.70 -13.48
CA GLU A 144 -7.33 -9.91 -14.01
C GLU A 144 -8.04 -10.69 -12.90
N LYS A 145 -7.39 -10.84 -11.74
CA LYS A 145 -7.97 -11.53 -10.58
C LYS A 145 -9.23 -10.86 -10.08
N ARG A 146 -9.25 -9.54 -10.00
CA ARG A 146 -10.42 -8.75 -9.61
C ARG A 146 -11.57 -8.92 -10.60
N SER A 147 -11.26 -8.92 -11.89
CA SER A 147 -12.24 -9.07 -12.97
C SER A 147 -12.94 -10.45 -12.97
N GLU A 148 -12.22 -11.54 -12.63
CA GLU A 148 -12.83 -12.87 -12.47
C GLU A 148 -13.96 -12.90 -11.45
N CYS A 149 -13.85 -12.15 -10.36
CA CYS A 149 -14.89 -12.10 -9.33
C CYS A 149 -16.16 -11.41 -9.82
N SER A 150 -16.02 -10.40 -10.69
CA SER A 150 -17.14 -9.63 -11.22
C SER A 150 -17.97 -10.40 -12.26
N ILE A 151 -17.41 -11.45 -12.87
CA ILE A 151 -18.10 -12.28 -13.89
C ILE A 151 -18.93 -13.42 -13.24
N LYS A 152 -18.64 -13.75 -11.97
CA LYS A 152 -19.29 -14.87 -11.26
C LYS A 152 -20.50 -14.45 -10.40
N GLN A 153 -20.91 -13.19 -10.46
CA GLN A 153 -22.13 -12.64 -9.87
C GLN A 153 -23.20 -12.45 -10.96
#